data_fae2fae5adf490003c5ea3e6301edc90
#
_entry.id   fae2fae5adf490003c5ea3e6301edc90
#
_cell.length_a   1.000
_cell.length_b   1.000
_cell.length_c   1.000
_cell.angle_alpha   90.00
_cell.angle_beta   90.00
_cell.angle_gamma   90.00
#
_symmetry.space_group_name_H-M   'P 1'
#
loop_
_entity.id
_entity.type
_entity.pdbx_description
1 polymer ?
#
loop_
_entity_poly.entity_id
_entity_poly.type
_entity_poly.pdbx_seq_one_letter_code
_entity_poly.pdbx_strand_id
1 'polypeptide(L)'
;MAEEKPIVESFQLDHTKVKAPYVRYIDTETGPNGDVISNYDLRLVQPNENAIPTAGLHTIEHTIAVLLRERIPGYIDCSPFGCRTGFHLLTWGTHSTEDVARALKESLEFIAYKATWDDVPATTIESCGNYRDHSLFTAKECARTSSPRASAPTRSSARSSEAGTGRHSRIPGIGPGYGMRAASVSDRCRPHHNDSR
;
A
#
# COMPACT_ATOMS: atom_id res chain seq x y z
N MET A 1 35.34 -6.73 3.64
CA MET A 1 34.43 -5.79 2.93
C MET A 1 33.16 -5.76 3.74
N ALA A 2 32.70 -4.60 4.21
CA ALA A 2 31.45 -4.49 4.93
C ALA A 2 30.31 -4.78 3.94
N GLU A 3 29.48 -5.76 4.25
CA GLU A 3 28.26 -6.05 3.50
C GLU A 3 27.36 -4.82 3.61
N GLU A 4 27.07 -4.18 2.48
CA GLU A 4 26.15 -3.05 2.43
C GLU A 4 24.74 -3.58 2.72
N LYS A 5 24.16 -3.19 3.85
CA LYS A 5 22.83 -3.64 4.23
C LYS A 5 21.80 -3.11 3.23
N PRO A 6 20.82 -3.93 2.81
CA PRO A 6 19.77 -3.48 1.90
C PRO A 6 19.02 -2.30 2.51
N ILE A 7 18.84 -1.27 1.70
CA ILE A 7 18.14 -0.04 2.09
C ILE A 7 16.65 -0.22 1.80
N VAL A 8 15.83 -0.06 2.82
CA VAL A 8 14.37 0.01 2.67
C VAL A 8 13.96 1.48 2.70
N GLU A 9 13.51 2.00 1.57
CA GLU A 9 13.24 3.43 1.39
C GLU A 9 12.23 3.98 2.41
N SER A 10 11.17 3.22 2.70
CA SER A 10 10.15 3.62 3.69
C SER A 10 10.69 3.80 5.11
N PHE A 11 11.83 3.17 5.45
CA PHE A 11 12.48 3.34 6.76
C PHE A 11 13.39 4.56 6.82
N GLN A 12 13.69 5.18 5.67
CA GLN A 12 14.51 6.40 5.61
C GLN A 12 13.68 7.67 5.71
N LEU A 13 12.36 7.56 5.56
CA LEU A 13 11.47 8.69 5.70
C LEU A 13 11.40 9.14 7.17
N ASP A 14 11.76 10.39 7.44
CA ASP A 14 11.54 11.00 8.75
C ASP A 14 10.04 11.32 8.93
N HIS A 15 9.34 10.40 9.59
CA HIS A 15 7.89 10.49 9.83
C HIS A 15 7.48 11.65 10.72
N THR A 16 8.43 12.34 11.39
CA THR A 16 8.15 13.53 12.20
C THR A 16 8.10 14.82 11.37
N LYS A 17 8.62 14.77 10.12
CA LYS A 17 8.71 15.93 9.22
C LYS A 17 7.67 15.94 8.12
N VAL A 18 6.87 14.89 8.00
CA VAL A 18 5.78 14.83 7.01
C VAL A 18 4.50 15.41 7.57
N LYS A 19 3.65 15.92 6.69
CA LYS A 19 2.33 16.44 7.05
C LYS A 19 1.26 15.79 6.20
N ALA A 20 0.55 14.83 6.78
CA ALA A 20 -0.58 14.15 6.13
C ALA A 20 -1.83 15.06 6.06
N PRO A 21 -2.76 14.79 5.12
CA PRO A 21 -2.70 13.75 4.09
C PRO A 21 -1.88 14.18 2.86
N TYR A 22 -1.21 13.20 2.20
CA TYR A 22 -0.43 13.46 0.98
C TYR A 22 -0.33 12.23 0.08
N VAL A 23 0.05 12.47 -1.18
CA VAL A 23 0.58 11.45 -2.10
C VAL A 23 2.04 11.78 -2.38
N ARG A 24 2.91 10.80 -2.22
CA ARG A 24 4.34 10.91 -2.48
C ARG A 24 4.78 9.80 -3.43
N TYR A 25 5.52 10.18 -4.48
CA TYR A 25 6.27 9.21 -5.27
C TYR A 25 7.43 8.67 -4.41
N ILE A 26 7.58 7.35 -4.37
CA ILE A 26 8.67 6.69 -3.63
C ILE A 26 9.82 6.44 -4.57
N ASP A 27 9.66 5.51 -5.48
CA ASP A 27 10.68 5.05 -6.41
C ASP A 27 10.08 4.35 -7.63
N THR A 28 10.96 3.92 -8.49
CA THR A 28 10.65 3.15 -9.70
C THR A 28 11.59 1.96 -9.81
N GLU A 29 11.02 0.79 -10.01
CA GLU A 29 11.76 -0.41 -10.37
C GLU A 29 11.66 -0.68 -11.86
N THR A 30 12.77 -1.06 -12.47
CA THR A 30 12.81 -1.43 -13.89
C THR A 30 13.08 -2.92 -14.03
N GLY A 31 12.16 -3.61 -14.67
CA GLY A 31 12.27 -5.02 -14.96
C GLY A 31 13.30 -5.33 -16.06
N PRO A 32 13.68 -6.60 -16.23
CA PRO A 32 14.71 -7.02 -17.18
C PRO A 32 14.38 -6.74 -18.66
N ASN A 33 13.09 -6.55 -18.99
CA ASN A 33 12.62 -6.24 -20.32
C ASN A 33 12.34 -4.73 -20.53
N GLY A 34 12.69 -3.89 -19.55
CA GLY A 34 12.44 -2.46 -19.59
C GLY A 34 11.06 -2.04 -19.06
N ASP A 35 10.29 -2.98 -18.52
CA ASP A 35 9.04 -2.68 -17.86
C ASP A 35 9.31 -1.85 -16.59
N VAL A 36 8.45 -0.87 -16.33
CA VAL A 36 8.61 0.08 -15.23
C VAL A 36 7.46 -0.10 -14.25
N ILE A 37 7.79 -0.30 -12.97
CA ILE A 37 6.82 -0.28 -11.87
C ILE A 37 7.13 0.91 -10.98
N SER A 38 6.13 1.74 -10.72
CA SER A 38 6.25 2.88 -9.81
C SER A 38 5.50 2.63 -8.52
N ASN A 39 6.09 3.09 -7.42
CA ASN A 39 5.59 2.93 -6.06
C ASN A 39 5.25 4.31 -5.46
N TYR A 40 4.08 4.42 -4.83
CA TYR A 40 3.59 5.64 -4.22
C TYR A 40 3.15 5.41 -2.78
N ASP A 41 3.42 6.40 -1.93
CA ASP A 41 2.92 6.50 -0.55
C ASP A 41 1.64 7.35 -0.55
N LEU A 42 0.52 6.70 -0.30
CA LEU A 42 -0.78 7.33 -0.12
C LEU A 42 -1.05 7.51 1.37
N ARG A 43 -0.54 8.60 1.95
CA ARG A 43 -0.66 8.85 3.40
C ARG A 43 -1.95 9.55 3.73
N LEU A 44 -2.83 8.92 4.50
CA LEU A 44 -4.16 9.42 4.83
C LEU A 44 -4.22 10.15 6.18
N VAL A 45 -3.51 9.63 7.16
CA VAL A 45 -3.50 10.21 8.51
C VAL A 45 -2.08 10.49 9.00
N GLN A 46 -1.95 11.43 9.95
CA GLN A 46 -0.65 11.85 10.45
C GLN A 46 0.06 10.70 11.17
N PRO A 47 1.27 10.31 10.73
CA PRO A 47 2.08 9.33 11.42
C PRO A 47 2.33 9.69 12.88
N ASN A 48 2.33 8.68 13.76
CA ASN A 48 2.54 8.78 15.19
C ASN A 48 1.48 9.57 15.99
N GLU A 49 0.50 10.19 15.31
CA GLU A 49 -0.62 10.87 15.97
C GLU A 49 -1.91 10.06 15.83
N ASN A 50 -2.14 9.48 14.65
CA ASN A 50 -3.37 8.77 14.33
C ASN A 50 -3.09 7.45 13.60
N ALA A 51 -4.00 6.49 13.76
CA ALA A 51 -4.05 5.27 12.98
C ALA A 51 -5.51 4.96 12.61
N ILE A 52 -5.73 4.55 11.37
CA ILE A 52 -7.06 4.16 10.90
C ILE A 52 -7.44 2.85 11.62
N PRO A 53 -8.63 2.75 12.26
CA PRO A 53 -9.10 1.48 12.82
C PRO A 53 -9.16 0.38 11.77
N THR A 54 -8.81 -0.86 12.15
CA THR A 54 -8.64 -1.98 11.21
C THR A 54 -9.83 -2.20 10.30
N ALA A 55 -11.03 -2.26 10.86
CA ALA A 55 -12.25 -2.46 10.09
C ALA A 55 -12.54 -1.34 9.08
N GLY A 56 -12.20 -0.09 9.40
CA GLY A 56 -12.31 1.03 8.48
C GLY A 56 -11.24 0.98 7.39
N LEU A 57 -10.01 0.66 7.75
CA LEU A 57 -8.89 0.51 6.82
C LEU A 57 -9.16 -0.60 5.80
N HIS A 58 -9.64 -1.76 6.26
CA HIS A 58 -9.99 -2.91 5.43
C HIS A 58 -11.14 -2.58 4.47
N THR A 59 -12.16 -1.83 4.94
CA THR A 59 -13.24 -1.37 4.06
C THR A 59 -12.74 -0.38 3.00
N ILE A 60 -11.87 0.56 3.38
CA ILE A 60 -11.24 1.49 2.44
C ILE A 60 -10.41 0.71 1.41
N GLU A 61 -9.59 -0.24 1.85
CA GLU A 61 -8.75 -1.09 0.98
C GLU A 61 -9.58 -1.74 -0.13
N HIS A 62 -10.62 -2.49 0.23
CA HIS A 62 -11.48 -3.19 -0.72
C HIS A 62 -12.13 -2.23 -1.72
N THR A 63 -12.61 -1.08 -1.23
CA THR A 63 -13.32 -0.11 -2.07
C THR A 63 -12.38 0.64 -2.99
N ILE A 64 -11.21 1.13 -2.50
CA ILE A 64 -10.27 1.85 -3.34
C ILE A 64 -9.56 0.94 -4.36
N ALA A 65 -9.42 -0.35 -4.08
CA ALA A 65 -8.86 -1.31 -5.03
C ALA A 65 -9.62 -1.32 -6.36
N VAL A 66 -10.94 -1.21 -6.33
CA VAL A 66 -11.78 -1.10 -7.53
C VAL A 66 -11.72 0.33 -8.09
N LEU A 67 -11.94 1.33 -7.25
CA LEU A 67 -12.03 2.72 -7.69
C LEU A 67 -10.73 3.24 -8.31
N LEU A 68 -9.57 2.88 -7.76
CA LEU A 68 -8.28 3.29 -8.31
C LEU A 68 -7.95 2.52 -9.59
N ARG A 69 -8.34 1.25 -9.70
CA ARG A 69 -8.16 0.47 -10.93
C ARG A 69 -8.89 1.06 -12.12
N GLU A 70 -10.04 1.68 -11.88
CA GLU A 70 -10.81 2.38 -12.93
C GLU A 70 -10.19 3.74 -13.31
N ARG A 71 -9.45 4.39 -12.39
CA ARG A 71 -8.97 5.76 -12.53
C ARG A 71 -7.50 5.89 -12.89
N ILE A 72 -6.70 4.87 -12.58
CA ILE A 72 -5.24 4.87 -12.80
C ILE A 72 -4.90 3.78 -13.81
N PRO A 73 -4.54 4.15 -15.05
CA PRO A 73 -4.04 3.19 -16.03
C PRO A 73 -2.84 2.44 -15.48
N GLY A 74 -2.79 1.12 -15.71
CA GLY A 74 -1.67 0.30 -15.23
C GLY A 74 -1.68 0.04 -13.72
N TYR A 75 -2.79 0.26 -13.01
CA TYR A 75 -2.93 -0.14 -11.60
C TYR A 75 -2.54 -1.61 -11.40
N ILE A 76 -1.67 -1.87 -10.43
CA ILE A 76 -1.26 -3.23 -10.02
C ILE A 76 -1.93 -3.58 -8.69
N ASP A 77 -1.62 -2.82 -7.64
CA ASP A 77 -2.08 -3.10 -6.29
C ASP A 77 -2.12 -1.83 -5.43
N CYS A 78 -2.96 -1.85 -4.40
CA CYS A 78 -3.00 -0.82 -3.37
C CYS A 78 -3.22 -1.47 -2.01
N SER A 79 -2.16 -1.63 -1.23
CA SER A 79 -2.14 -2.36 0.03
C SER A 79 -1.87 -1.45 1.22
N PRO A 80 -2.52 -1.67 2.38
CA PRO A 80 -2.34 -0.82 3.54
C PRO A 80 -0.96 -0.95 4.17
N PHE A 81 -0.45 0.13 4.74
CA PHE A 81 0.71 0.09 5.62
C PHE A 81 0.37 -0.65 6.93
N GLY A 82 1.29 -1.46 7.43
CA GLY A 82 1.15 -2.12 8.74
C GLY A 82 0.95 -1.14 9.92
N CYS A 83 1.42 0.11 9.79
CA CYS A 83 1.18 1.19 10.76
C CYS A 83 -0.22 1.82 10.66
N ARG A 84 -1.03 1.43 9.66
CA ARG A 84 -2.40 1.87 9.45
C ARG A 84 -2.56 3.39 9.22
N THR A 85 -1.56 4.02 8.61
CA THR A 85 -1.60 5.45 8.34
C THR A 85 -1.85 5.79 6.87
N GLY A 86 -1.94 4.79 6.00
CA GLY A 86 -2.15 4.93 4.56
C GLY A 86 -1.88 3.64 3.80
N PHE A 87 -1.54 3.78 2.52
CA PHE A 87 -1.42 2.67 1.59
C PHE A 87 -0.18 2.81 0.70
N HIS A 88 0.37 1.69 0.25
CA HIS A 88 1.20 1.61 -0.94
C HIS A 88 0.32 1.50 -2.18
N LEU A 89 0.67 2.22 -3.23
CA LEU A 89 0.10 2.02 -4.56
C LEU A 89 1.23 1.63 -5.51
N LEU A 90 1.02 0.55 -6.25
CA LEU A 90 1.90 0.07 -7.30
C LEU A 90 1.22 0.22 -8.66
N THR A 91 1.96 0.74 -9.65
CA THR A 91 1.45 0.90 -11.02
C THR A 91 2.48 0.48 -12.06
N TRP A 92 2.03 -0.04 -13.19
CA TRP A 92 2.82 -0.06 -14.40
C TRP A 92 2.98 1.35 -14.95
N GLY A 93 4.20 1.68 -15.34
CA GLY A 93 4.55 3.04 -15.77
C GLY A 93 4.57 4.04 -14.62
N THR A 94 4.80 5.32 -14.95
CA THR A 94 4.89 6.41 -13.97
C THR A 94 3.76 7.39 -14.17
N HIS A 95 3.10 7.77 -13.09
CA HIS A 95 2.06 8.80 -13.04
C HIS A 95 2.56 10.02 -12.25
N SER A 96 2.03 11.20 -12.56
CA SER A 96 2.29 12.36 -11.70
C SER A 96 1.64 12.18 -10.33
N THR A 97 2.26 12.72 -9.29
CA THR A 97 1.68 12.71 -7.93
C THR A 97 0.34 13.42 -7.88
N GLU A 98 0.14 14.42 -8.75
CA GLU A 98 -1.10 15.16 -8.91
C GLU A 98 -2.24 14.29 -9.47
N ASP A 99 -1.95 13.46 -10.47
CA ASP A 99 -2.94 12.54 -11.04
C ASP A 99 -3.33 11.46 -10.04
N VAL A 100 -2.35 10.88 -9.35
CA VAL A 100 -2.61 9.90 -8.29
C VAL A 100 -3.39 10.53 -7.13
N ALA A 101 -3.05 11.75 -6.72
CA ALA A 101 -3.76 12.46 -5.64
C ALA A 101 -5.20 12.78 -6.04
N ARG A 102 -5.44 13.17 -7.29
CA ARG A 102 -6.78 13.42 -7.83
C ARG A 102 -7.62 12.13 -7.81
N ALA A 103 -7.09 11.02 -8.33
CA ALA A 103 -7.77 9.74 -8.36
C ALA A 103 -8.11 9.24 -6.95
N LEU A 104 -7.16 9.36 -6.00
CA LEU A 104 -7.38 9.01 -4.61
C LEU A 104 -8.43 9.90 -3.95
N LYS A 105 -8.36 11.21 -4.16
CA LYS A 105 -9.34 12.17 -3.63
C LYS A 105 -10.76 11.84 -4.09
N GLU A 106 -10.96 11.65 -5.39
CA GLU A 106 -12.27 11.29 -5.97
C GLU A 106 -12.78 9.96 -5.39
N SER A 107 -11.90 8.98 -5.18
CA SER A 107 -12.24 7.71 -4.57
C SER A 107 -12.65 7.86 -3.10
N LEU A 108 -11.91 8.65 -2.33
CA LEU A 108 -12.26 8.94 -0.94
C LEU A 108 -13.56 9.77 -0.82
N GLU A 109 -13.80 10.72 -1.71
CA GLU A 109 -15.06 11.48 -1.77
C GLU A 109 -16.24 10.55 -2.07
N PHE A 110 -16.07 9.58 -2.97
CA PHE A 110 -17.10 8.57 -3.20
C PHE A 110 -17.37 7.77 -1.92
N ILE A 111 -16.33 7.26 -1.25
CA ILE A 111 -16.49 6.53 0.01
C ILE A 111 -17.18 7.39 1.06
N ALA A 112 -16.74 8.63 1.25
CA ALA A 112 -17.24 9.52 2.29
C ALA A 112 -18.74 9.83 2.17
N TYR A 113 -19.21 10.04 0.94
CA TYR A 113 -20.53 10.64 0.71
C TYR A 113 -21.52 9.77 -0.04
N LYS A 114 -21.05 8.78 -0.83
CA LYS A 114 -21.90 8.01 -1.73
C LYS A 114 -21.93 6.51 -1.42
N ALA A 115 -20.79 5.91 -1.02
CA ALA A 115 -20.69 4.48 -0.87
C ALA A 115 -21.75 3.88 0.06
N THR A 116 -22.27 2.74 -0.33
CA THR A 116 -23.13 1.86 0.44
C THR A 116 -22.42 0.52 0.67
N TRP A 117 -23.05 -0.43 1.36
CA TRP A 117 -22.47 -1.76 1.48
C TRP A 117 -22.38 -2.51 0.14
N ASP A 118 -23.25 -2.17 -0.83
CA ASP A 118 -23.19 -2.77 -2.17
C ASP A 118 -21.96 -2.34 -2.97
N ASP A 119 -21.33 -1.24 -2.56
CA ASP A 119 -20.09 -0.71 -3.18
C ASP A 119 -18.82 -1.24 -2.52
N VAL A 120 -18.91 -2.04 -1.45
CA VAL A 120 -17.78 -2.67 -0.78
C VAL A 120 -17.64 -4.11 -1.28
N PRO A 121 -16.69 -4.40 -2.17
CA PRO A 121 -16.56 -5.73 -2.76
C PRO A 121 -15.99 -6.73 -1.76
N ALA A 122 -16.19 -8.02 -2.05
CA ALA A 122 -15.52 -9.14 -1.38
C ALA A 122 -15.69 -9.17 0.15
N THR A 123 -16.91 -8.96 0.63
CA THR A 123 -17.26 -8.96 2.08
C THR A 123 -17.88 -10.27 2.56
N THR A 124 -17.61 -11.39 1.88
CA THR A 124 -18.13 -12.72 2.23
C THR A 124 -17.02 -13.64 2.71
N ILE A 125 -17.39 -14.72 3.38
CA ILE A 125 -16.44 -15.73 3.88
C ILE A 125 -15.62 -16.38 2.77
N GLU A 126 -16.16 -16.45 1.54
CA GLU A 126 -15.50 -17.03 0.39
C GLU A 126 -14.49 -16.08 -0.26
N SER A 127 -14.74 -14.77 -0.15
CA SER A 127 -13.99 -13.75 -0.89
C SER A 127 -13.00 -12.98 -0.03
N CYS A 128 -13.08 -13.05 1.29
CA CYS A 128 -12.22 -12.33 2.22
C CYS A 128 -11.76 -13.20 3.38
N GLY A 129 -10.46 -13.14 3.70
CA GLY A 129 -9.87 -13.89 4.81
C GLY A 129 -10.37 -13.45 6.19
N ASN A 130 -10.91 -12.24 6.31
CA ASN A 130 -11.50 -11.71 7.55
C ASN A 130 -12.72 -10.83 7.25
N TYR A 131 -13.73 -11.41 6.62
CA TYR A 131 -14.93 -10.71 6.14
C TYR A 131 -15.74 -10.00 7.24
N ARG A 132 -15.52 -10.33 8.51
CA ARG A 132 -16.20 -9.68 9.65
C ARG A 132 -15.53 -8.38 10.09
N ASP A 133 -14.28 -8.14 9.70
CA ASP A 133 -13.52 -6.94 10.09
C ASP A 133 -13.72 -5.82 9.05
N HIS A 134 -14.97 -5.42 8.85
CA HIS A 134 -15.36 -4.29 8.00
C HIS A 134 -16.22 -3.27 8.75
N SER A 135 -16.00 -1.98 8.47
CA SER A 135 -16.82 -0.88 8.99
C SER A 135 -16.96 0.24 7.97
N LEU A 136 -18.08 0.26 7.27
CA LEU A 136 -18.39 1.33 6.32
C LEU A 136 -18.53 2.69 7.03
N PHE A 137 -19.05 2.71 8.26
CA PHE A 137 -19.13 3.93 9.06
C PHE A 137 -17.73 4.52 9.30
N THR A 138 -16.80 3.72 9.81
CA THR A 138 -15.42 4.16 10.06
C THR A 138 -14.70 4.55 8.77
N ALA A 139 -14.90 3.80 7.69
CA ALA A 139 -14.34 4.12 6.38
C ALA A 139 -14.80 5.50 5.89
N LYS A 140 -16.10 5.81 6.02
CA LYS A 140 -16.67 7.12 5.66
C LYS A 140 -16.08 8.25 6.49
N GLU A 141 -15.98 8.07 7.81
CA GLU A 141 -15.41 9.10 8.70
C GLU A 141 -13.94 9.36 8.37
N CYS A 142 -13.15 8.32 8.17
CA CYS A 142 -11.76 8.46 7.77
C CYS A 142 -11.63 9.14 6.40
N ALA A 143 -12.44 8.75 5.41
CA ALA A 143 -12.40 9.34 4.08
C ALA A 143 -12.76 10.83 4.08
N ARG A 144 -13.67 11.29 4.93
CA ARG A 144 -14.02 12.73 5.07
C ARG A 144 -12.85 13.58 5.52
N THR A 145 -11.98 13.05 6.38
CA THR A 145 -10.85 13.78 6.94
C THR A 145 -9.57 13.67 6.12
N SER A 146 -9.50 12.70 5.21
CA SER A 146 -8.31 12.32 4.46
C SER A 146 -8.35 12.81 3.01
N SER A 147 -8.54 14.11 2.77
CA SER A 147 -8.46 14.68 1.42
C SER A 147 -6.99 14.94 1.05
N PRO A 148 -6.34 14.06 0.27
CA PRO A 148 -4.91 14.18 -0.02
C PRO A 148 -4.63 15.37 -0.94
N ARG A 149 -3.48 16.00 -0.69
CA ARG A 149 -2.86 16.96 -1.59
C ARG A 149 -1.66 16.30 -2.25
N ALA A 150 -1.37 16.62 -3.50
CA ALA A 150 -0.08 16.32 -4.07
C ALA A 150 0.98 17.00 -3.21
N SER A 151 1.87 16.24 -2.57
CA SER A 151 3.02 16.84 -1.91
C SER A 151 4.09 17.08 -2.96
N ALA A 152 4.55 18.31 -3.06
CA ALA A 152 5.79 18.58 -3.77
C ALA A 152 6.87 17.64 -3.18
N PRO A 153 7.77 17.09 -4.03
CA PRO A 153 8.86 16.27 -3.54
C PRO A 153 9.60 17.08 -2.47
N THR A 154 9.58 16.61 -1.24
CA THR A 154 10.45 17.15 -0.22
C THR A 154 11.86 16.97 -0.76
N ARG A 155 12.61 18.08 -0.95
CA ARG A 155 14.02 18.10 -1.27
C ARG A 155 14.78 17.48 -0.07
N SER A 156 14.67 16.18 0.09
CA SER A 156 15.49 15.39 0.97
C SER A 156 16.23 14.43 0.06
N SER A 157 17.53 14.76 -0.14
CA SER A 157 18.51 13.93 -0.80
C SER A 157 18.23 13.53 -2.27
N ALA A 158 18.11 14.52 -3.17
CA ALA A 158 18.74 14.35 -4.46
C ALA A 158 20.27 14.36 -4.23
N ARG A 159 20.84 13.27 -3.77
CA ARG A 159 22.22 12.97 -4.12
C ARG A 159 22.18 12.71 -5.61
N SER A 160 22.77 13.63 -6.37
CA SER A 160 23.19 13.44 -7.72
C SER A 160 23.93 12.11 -7.82
N SER A 161 23.24 11.06 -8.24
CA SER A 161 23.89 9.90 -8.81
C SER A 161 24.30 10.30 -10.21
N GLU A 162 25.47 10.90 -10.32
CA GLU A 162 26.22 10.91 -11.57
C GLU A 162 26.31 9.47 -12.07
N ALA A 163 26.10 9.34 -13.36
CA ALA A 163 26.14 8.13 -14.13
C ALA A 163 27.27 7.17 -13.71
N GLY A 164 26.92 6.15 -12.97
CA GLY A 164 27.72 4.97 -12.73
C GLY A 164 27.26 3.90 -13.70
N THR A 165 28.05 3.67 -14.74
CA THR A 165 27.96 2.58 -15.69
C THR A 165 27.62 1.26 -15.02
N GLY A 166 26.56 0.59 -15.51
CA GLY A 166 26.02 -0.65 -14.99
C GLY A 166 27.07 -1.72 -14.70
N ARG A 167 26.98 -2.26 -13.52
CA ARG A 167 27.43 -3.63 -13.23
C ARG A 167 26.21 -4.42 -12.78
N HIS A 168 25.72 -5.24 -13.68
CA HIS A 168 24.80 -6.32 -13.36
C HIS A 168 25.45 -7.24 -12.32
N SER A 169 25.00 -7.20 -11.08
CA SER A 169 25.25 -8.28 -10.14
C SER A 169 24.29 -9.42 -10.49
N ARG A 170 24.81 -10.45 -11.16
CA ARG A 170 24.12 -11.72 -11.33
C ARG A 170 23.92 -12.33 -9.93
N ILE A 171 22.67 -12.57 -9.58
CA ILE A 171 22.30 -13.46 -8.48
C ILE A 171 22.65 -14.88 -8.95
N PRO A 172 23.57 -15.62 -8.29
CA PRO A 172 23.86 -16.98 -8.67
C PRO A 172 22.73 -17.92 -8.21
N GLY A 173 22.14 -18.62 -9.16
CA GLY A 173 21.54 -19.94 -8.93
C GLY A 173 20.11 -19.97 -8.44
N ILE A 174 19.14 -19.64 -9.30
CA ILE A 174 17.83 -20.31 -9.21
C ILE A 174 17.67 -21.08 -10.52
N GLY A 175 17.90 -22.38 -10.45
CA GLY A 175 17.62 -23.32 -11.52
C GLY A 175 16.11 -23.46 -11.74
N PRO A 176 15.67 -23.90 -12.95
CA PRO A 176 14.26 -24.10 -13.24
C PRO A 176 13.77 -25.36 -12.54
N GLY A 177 12.92 -25.20 -11.51
CA GLY A 177 12.30 -26.33 -10.87
C GLY A 177 11.81 -26.09 -9.45
N TYR A 178 10.90 -25.15 -9.24
CA TYR A 178 10.06 -25.16 -8.04
C TYR A 178 8.61 -25.41 -8.43
N GLY A 179 8.25 -26.68 -8.47
CA GLY A 179 6.85 -27.10 -8.39
C GLY A 179 6.34 -26.69 -7.02
N MET A 180 5.38 -25.77 -6.95
CA MET A 180 4.64 -25.46 -5.73
C MET A 180 3.89 -26.69 -5.27
N ARG A 181 4.44 -27.42 -4.28
CA ARG A 181 3.63 -28.28 -3.44
C ARG A 181 3.01 -27.38 -2.38
N ALA A 182 1.69 -27.28 -2.39
CA ALA A 182 0.94 -26.70 -1.29
C ALA A 182 1.27 -27.51 -0.02
N ALA A 183 2.02 -26.90 0.90
CA ALA A 183 2.17 -27.43 2.25
C ALA A 183 0.86 -27.14 2.98
N SER A 184 0.14 -28.19 3.39
CA SER A 184 -1.00 -28.07 4.28
C SER A 184 -0.51 -27.53 5.62
N VAL A 185 -0.92 -26.30 5.94
CA VAL A 185 -0.80 -25.75 7.30
C VAL A 185 -1.94 -26.33 8.11
N SER A 186 -1.79 -27.60 8.54
CA SER A 186 -2.60 -28.17 9.60
C SER A 186 -1.77 -28.19 10.88
N ASP A 187 -2.37 -27.79 11.97
CA ASP A 187 -1.99 -27.99 13.36
C ASP A 187 -0.97 -27.03 13.99
N ARG A 188 -1.31 -25.75 14.14
CA ARG A 188 -0.78 -24.95 15.29
C ARG A 188 -1.61 -23.71 15.68
N CYS A 189 -2.93 -23.82 15.70
CA CYS A 189 -3.76 -22.88 16.44
C CYS A 189 -4.88 -23.64 17.15
N ARG A 190 -4.57 -24.32 18.25
CA ARG A 190 -5.59 -24.74 19.21
C ARG A 190 -5.71 -23.65 20.28
N PRO A 191 -6.91 -23.17 20.58
CA PRO A 191 -7.12 -22.34 21.76
C PRO A 191 -6.92 -23.18 23.01
N HIS A 192 -6.12 -22.71 23.93
CA HIS A 192 -6.03 -23.30 25.27
C HIS A 192 -7.38 -23.09 25.97
N HIS A 193 -8.13 -24.17 26.14
CA HIS A 193 -9.18 -24.24 27.15
C HIS A 193 -8.52 -24.22 28.52
N ASN A 194 -8.76 -23.17 29.26
CA ASN A 194 -8.42 -23.10 30.68
C ASN A 194 -9.63 -23.63 31.44
N ASP A 195 -9.58 -24.91 31.78
CA ASP A 195 -10.45 -25.50 32.80
C ASP A 195 -9.87 -25.09 34.16
N SER A 196 -10.55 -24.27 34.87
CA SER A 196 -10.33 -24.01 36.29
C SER A 196 -11.63 -24.22 37.05
N ARG A 197 -11.59 -25.21 37.88
CA ARG A 197 -12.58 -25.51 38.92
C ARG A 197 -12.65 -24.39 39.97
#